data_9411d433451baf2c11a390bc61bbd20a
#
_entry.id   9411d433451baf2c11a390bc61bbd20a
#
_cell.length_a   1.000
_cell.length_b   1.000
_cell.length_c   1.000
_cell.angle_alpha   90.00
_cell.angle_beta   90.00
_cell.angle_gamma   90.00
#
_symmetry.space_group_name_H-M   'P 1'
#
loop_
_entity.id
_entity.type
_entity.pdbx_description
1 polymer ?
#
loop_
_entity_poly.entity_id
_entity_poly.type
_entity_poly.pdbx_seq_one_letter_code
_entity_poly.pdbx_strand_id
1 'polypeptide(L)'
;MRNKYLRRARVLERDFRAVLRCFAHDLPALTAAKMCGVNKNTTHRLYGLLRQRMVALAEAEARPFVGGIVEIDESYFGPRRVRGKRGRGAGRKIPVIGLLKRAGKGFAQIVPNCSKTELLRVVHGQVKGPATIHTDGWKAYDGLVWDGFKHHRVHHHENEFARGKRHINGIESFWSFAKTRLAKQRGVRADKFPLHHKESEWRWNDRRDNLYSLLLKETRSYPLN
;
A
#
# COMPACT_ATOMS: atom_id res chain seq x y z
N MET A 1 -3.00 2.45 36.69
CA MET A 1 -3.91 3.10 35.69
C MET A 1 -4.09 2.19 34.49
N ARG A 2 -5.32 1.94 34.04
CA ARG A 2 -5.61 1.02 32.93
C ARG A 2 -5.29 1.73 31.61
N ASN A 3 -4.53 1.06 30.72
CA ASN A 3 -4.17 1.64 29.41
C ASN A 3 -5.43 1.83 28.55
N LYS A 4 -5.72 3.06 28.14
CA LYS A 4 -6.95 3.41 27.39
C LYS A 4 -6.84 3.13 25.88
N TYR A 5 -5.64 2.79 25.38
CA TYR A 5 -5.38 2.50 23.98
C TYR A 5 -5.28 1.00 23.69
N LEU A 6 -5.12 0.19 24.74
CA LEU A 6 -4.83 -1.23 24.64
C LEU A 6 -5.57 -2.01 25.71
N ARG A 7 -6.47 -2.88 25.30
CA ARG A 7 -7.25 -3.71 26.23
C ARG A 7 -6.40 -4.84 26.81
N ARG A 8 -6.66 -5.18 28.08
CA ARG A 8 -6.05 -6.32 28.79
C ARG A 8 -4.52 -6.37 28.69
N ALA A 9 -3.84 -5.21 28.70
CA ALA A 9 -2.41 -5.13 28.54
C ALA A 9 -1.70 -4.63 29.80
N ARG A 10 -0.49 -5.16 30.02
CA ARG A 10 0.43 -4.69 31.07
C ARG A 10 1.33 -3.54 30.61
N VAL A 11 1.21 -3.12 29.33
CA VAL A 11 1.99 -2.02 28.75
C VAL A 11 1.43 -0.69 29.29
N LEU A 12 2.29 0.16 29.82
CA LEU A 12 1.91 1.49 30.29
C LEU A 12 1.52 2.39 29.11
N GLU A 13 0.62 3.36 29.35
CA GLU A 13 0.21 4.31 28.30
C GLU A 13 1.40 5.08 27.73
N ARG A 14 2.35 5.47 28.57
CA ARG A 14 3.57 6.16 28.16
C ARG A 14 4.35 5.33 27.15
N ASP A 15 4.54 4.06 27.44
CA ASP A 15 5.31 3.14 26.61
C ASP A 15 4.59 2.83 25.29
N PHE A 16 3.26 2.65 25.36
CA PHE A 16 2.43 2.51 24.16
C PHE A 16 2.57 3.72 23.23
N ARG A 17 2.47 4.94 23.77
CA ARG A 17 2.61 6.18 22.99
C ARG A 17 4.01 6.33 22.37
N ALA A 18 5.05 5.94 23.10
CA ALA A 18 6.42 5.95 22.57
C ALA A 18 6.57 4.96 21.39
N VAL A 19 6.06 3.73 21.54
CA VAL A 19 6.05 2.72 20.48
C VAL A 19 5.20 3.18 19.28
N LEU A 20 4.02 3.76 19.53
CA LEU A 20 3.15 4.30 18.48
C LEU A 20 3.83 5.42 17.69
N ARG A 21 4.60 6.29 18.36
CA ARG A 21 5.38 7.35 17.69
C ARG A 21 6.42 6.75 16.76
N CYS A 22 7.18 5.76 17.23
CA CYS A 22 8.13 5.03 16.39
C CYS A 22 7.45 4.37 15.19
N PHE A 23 6.28 3.76 15.40
CA PHE A 23 5.49 3.18 14.32
C PHE A 23 5.03 4.23 13.32
N ALA A 24 4.52 5.38 13.76
CA ALA A 24 4.08 6.47 12.88
C ALA A 24 5.23 6.99 11.99
N HIS A 25 6.45 7.05 12.54
CA HIS A 25 7.67 7.39 11.79
C HIS A 25 8.26 6.23 10.96
N ASP A 26 7.52 5.14 10.81
CA ASP A 26 7.92 3.96 10.01
C ASP A 26 9.27 3.35 10.42
N LEU A 27 9.59 3.39 11.71
CA LEU A 27 10.77 2.70 12.25
C LEU A 27 10.49 1.20 12.36
N PRO A 28 11.48 0.33 12.09
CA PRO A 28 11.33 -1.11 12.32
C PRO A 28 11.05 -1.43 13.79
N ALA A 29 10.21 -2.45 14.05
CA ALA A 29 9.79 -2.81 15.40
C ALA A 29 10.97 -3.10 16.36
N LEU A 30 12.05 -3.71 15.86
CA LEU A 30 13.23 -3.98 16.65
C LEU A 30 13.94 -2.69 17.07
N THR A 31 14.01 -1.71 16.18
CA THR A 31 14.58 -0.37 16.48
C THR A 31 13.69 0.34 17.52
N ALA A 32 12.37 0.32 17.32
CA ALA A 32 11.43 0.89 18.28
C ALA A 32 11.52 0.25 19.67
N ALA A 33 11.68 -1.07 19.74
CA ALA A 33 11.85 -1.79 21.00
C ALA A 33 13.08 -1.27 21.79
N LYS A 34 14.21 -1.11 21.10
CA LYS A 34 15.45 -0.57 21.70
C LYS A 34 15.29 0.88 22.13
N MET A 35 14.70 1.73 21.31
CA MET A 35 14.53 3.17 21.61
C MET A 35 13.57 3.42 22.76
N CYS A 36 12.50 2.61 22.87
CA CYS A 36 11.45 2.80 23.88
C CYS A 36 11.68 2.00 25.16
N GLY A 37 12.71 1.14 25.23
CA GLY A 37 12.93 0.23 26.36
C GLY A 37 11.81 -0.82 26.53
N VAL A 38 11.06 -1.12 25.48
CA VAL A 38 9.96 -2.08 25.50
C VAL A 38 10.42 -3.43 24.94
N ASN A 39 9.98 -4.52 25.55
CA ASN A 39 10.33 -5.86 25.10
C ASN A 39 10.02 -6.06 23.60
N LYS A 40 10.95 -6.66 22.86
CA LYS A 40 10.86 -6.86 21.40
C LYS A 40 9.57 -7.59 20.98
N ASN A 41 9.17 -8.63 21.69
CA ASN A 41 7.97 -9.40 21.36
C ASN A 41 6.70 -8.57 21.58
N THR A 42 6.68 -7.77 22.64
CA THR A 42 5.59 -6.82 22.91
C THR A 42 5.50 -5.77 21.80
N THR A 43 6.64 -5.19 21.39
CA THR A 43 6.68 -4.20 20.31
C THR A 43 6.23 -4.80 18.97
N HIS A 44 6.68 -6.02 18.63
CA HIS A 44 6.21 -6.72 17.43
C HIS A 44 4.70 -7.00 17.47
N ARG A 45 4.16 -7.41 18.63
CA ARG A 45 2.71 -7.60 18.81
C ARG A 45 1.95 -6.29 18.60
N LEU A 46 2.40 -5.19 19.21
CA LEU A 46 1.76 -3.88 19.05
C LEU A 46 1.78 -3.42 17.59
N TYR A 47 2.89 -3.60 16.88
CA TYR A 47 2.99 -3.29 15.46
C TYR A 47 2.02 -4.14 14.62
N GLY A 48 1.84 -5.41 14.96
CA GLY A 48 0.86 -6.28 14.33
C GLY A 48 -0.58 -5.76 14.50
N LEU A 49 -0.95 -5.40 15.72
CA LEU A 49 -2.26 -4.83 16.04
C LEU A 49 -2.51 -3.49 15.33
N LEU A 50 -1.49 -2.63 15.29
CA LEU A 50 -1.58 -1.34 14.58
C LEU A 50 -1.77 -1.55 13.07
N ARG A 51 -1.07 -2.52 12.45
CA ARG A 51 -1.29 -2.88 11.04
C ARG A 51 -2.71 -3.40 10.77
N GLN A 52 -3.22 -4.27 11.64
CA GLN A 52 -4.60 -4.73 11.54
C GLN A 52 -5.60 -3.57 11.61
N ARG A 53 -5.36 -2.61 12.50
CA ARG A 53 -6.18 -1.40 12.58
C ARG A 53 -6.10 -0.55 11.30
N MET A 54 -4.90 -0.37 10.73
CA MET A 54 -4.75 0.35 9.47
C MET A 54 -5.46 -0.35 8.30
N VAL A 55 -5.44 -1.69 8.25
CA VAL A 55 -6.21 -2.45 7.24
C VAL A 55 -7.70 -2.14 7.39
N ALA A 56 -8.23 -2.24 8.62
CA ALA A 56 -9.64 -1.96 8.89
C ALA A 56 -10.02 -0.51 8.53
N LEU A 57 -9.17 0.46 8.79
CA LEU A 57 -9.39 1.86 8.38
C LEU A 57 -9.38 2.01 6.86
N ALA A 58 -8.38 1.45 6.19
CA ALA A 58 -8.28 1.50 4.74
C ALA A 58 -9.49 0.86 4.04
N GLU A 59 -9.99 -0.26 4.58
CA GLU A 59 -11.19 -0.94 4.08
C GLU A 59 -12.46 -0.12 4.34
N ALA A 60 -12.61 0.46 5.52
CA ALA A 60 -13.75 1.32 5.86
C ALA A 60 -13.79 2.60 5.03
N GLU A 61 -12.64 3.14 4.65
CA GLU A 61 -12.51 4.34 3.81
C GLU A 61 -12.50 4.04 2.31
N ALA A 62 -12.35 2.77 1.93
CA ALA A 62 -12.29 2.37 0.53
C ALA A 62 -13.58 2.81 -0.21
N ARG A 63 -13.41 3.63 -1.23
CA ARG A 63 -14.48 4.08 -2.13
C ARG A 63 -13.98 3.97 -3.57
N PRO A 64 -14.82 3.57 -4.51
CA PRO A 64 -14.47 3.61 -5.92
C PRO A 64 -14.05 5.01 -6.36
N PHE A 65 -13.12 5.08 -7.27
CA PHE A 65 -12.74 6.33 -7.92
C PHE A 65 -13.83 6.73 -8.93
N VAL A 66 -14.43 7.87 -8.72
CA VAL A 66 -15.46 8.40 -9.62
C VAL A 66 -14.83 9.45 -10.52
N GLY A 67 -14.79 9.18 -11.83
CA GLY A 67 -14.27 10.09 -12.84
C GLY A 67 -12.80 10.51 -12.65
N GLY A 68 -12.35 11.45 -13.47
CA GLY A 68 -11.00 12.01 -13.43
C GLY A 68 -9.94 11.12 -14.09
N ILE A 69 -8.67 11.38 -13.79
CA ILE A 69 -7.54 10.62 -14.34
C ILE A 69 -7.11 9.57 -13.31
N VAL A 70 -7.06 8.32 -13.75
CA VAL A 70 -6.59 7.17 -12.94
C VAL A 70 -5.39 6.54 -13.62
N GLU A 71 -4.26 6.48 -12.91
CA GLU A 71 -3.06 5.79 -13.34
C GLU A 71 -3.12 4.35 -12.83
N ILE A 72 -2.83 3.37 -13.68
CA ILE A 72 -2.87 1.93 -13.36
C ILE A 72 -1.56 1.30 -13.80
N ASP A 73 -0.99 0.49 -12.92
CA ASP A 73 0.23 -0.26 -13.18
C ASP A 73 0.30 -1.49 -12.26
N GLU A 74 1.13 -2.48 -12.60
CA GLU A 74 1.41 -3.63 -11.76
C GLU A 74 2.81 -3.57 -11.18
N SER A 75 2.93 -4.12 -9.99
CA SER A 75 4.24 -4.33 -9.37
C SER A 75 4.34 -5.69 -8.73
N TYR A 76 5.56 -6.21 -8.73
CA TYR A 76 5.88 -7.53 -8.19
C TYR A 76 6.72 -7.37 -6.93
N PHE A 77 6.25 -7.96 -5.84
CA PHE A 77 6.92 -7.95 -4.55
C PHE A 77 7.45 -9.34 -4.19
N GLY A 78 8.58 -9.40 -3.51
CA GLY A 78 9.17 -10.68 -3.08
C GLY A 78 10.69 -10.66 -3.13
N PRO A 79 11.33 -11.82 -2.97
CA PRO A 79 12.79 -11.91 -2.88
C PRO A 79 13.46 -11.36 -4.14
N ARG A 80 14.67 -10.81 -3.94
CA ARG A 80 15.54 -10.48 -5.07
C ARG A 80 15.83 -11.75 -5.87
N ARG A 81 16.02 -11.55 -7.15
CA ARG A 81 16.23 -12.58 -8.15
C ARG A 81 17.23 -13.66 -7.71
N VAL A 82 16.84 -14.90 -7.81
CA VAL A 82 17.77 -16.04 -7.78
C VAL A 82 18.46 -16.10 -9.16
N ARG A 83 19.80 -16.27 -9.18
CA ARG A 83 20.59 -16.44 -10.43
C ARG A 83 19.93 -17.46 -11.34
N GLY A 84 19.78 -17.15 -12.62
CA GLY A 84 19.33 -18.07 -13.67
C GLY A 84 17.88 -17.91 -14.14
N LYS A 85 16.94 -17.36 -13.34
CA LYS A 85 15.55 -17.18 -13.79
C LYS A 85 15.23 -15.72 -14.07
N ARG A 86 14.99 -15.38 -15.34
CA ARG A 86 14.63 -14.02 -15.81
C ARG A 86 13.13 -13.89 -16.06
N GLY A 87 12.57 -12.67 -15.87
CA GLY A 87 11.21 -12.30 -16.26
C GLY A 87 10.18 -12.31 -15.14
N ARG A 88 8.91 -12.02 -15.51
CA ARG A 88 7.75 -11.95 -14.62
C ARG A 88 7.43 -13.28 -13.91
N GLY A 89 7.92 -14.41 -14.44
CA GLY A 89 7.76 -15.76 -13.87
C GLY A 89 8.86 -16.21 -12.89
N ALA A 90 9.76 -15.34 -12.44
CA ALA A 90 10.73 -15.68 -11.40
C ALA A 90 9.97 -15.99 -10.10
N GLY A 91 9.87 -17.26 -9.75
CA GLY A 91 9.00 -17.82 -8.73
C GLY A 91 9.03 -17.11 -7.37
N ARG A 92 7.91 -17.13 -6.65
CA ARG A 92 7.63 -16.53 -5.34
C ARG A 92 7.44 -15.00 -5.32
N LYS A 93 7.24 -14.33 -6.46
CA LYS A 93 6.81 -12.94 -6.45
C LYS A 93 5.31 -12.84 -6.31
N ILE A 94 4.86 -11.90 -5.49
CA ILE A 94 3.45 -11.59 -5.26
C ILE A 94 3.09 -10.44 -6.22
N PRO A 95 2.20 -10.68 -7.21
CA PRO A 95 1.74 -9.63 -8.10
C PRO A 95 0.71 -8.74 -7.39
N VAL A 96 0.83 -7.44 -7.61
CA VAL A 96 -0.06 -6.42 -7.06
C VAL A 96 -0.44 -5.48 -8.17
N ILE A 97 -1.73 -5.22 -8.34
CA ILE A 97 -2.24 -4.12 -9.17
C ILE A 97 -2.43 -2.88 -8.32
N GLY A 98 -2.01 -1.74 -8.83
CA GLY A 98 -2.22 -0.44 -8.21
C GLY A 98 -3.01 0.50 -9.11
N LEU A 99 -3.90 1.25 -8.50
CA LEU A 99 -4.67 2.31 -9.11
C LEU A 99 -4.41 3.59 -8.33
N LEU A 100 -4.08 4.67 -9.00
CA LEU A 100 -3.86 5.97 -8.36
C LEU A 100 -4.72 7.03 -9.05
N LYS A 101 -5.68 7.57 -8.33
CA LYS A 101 -6.41 8.76 -8.80
C LYS A 101 -5.47 9.96 -8.71
N ARG A 102 -5.26 10.66 -9.82
CA ARG A 102 -4.37 11.83 -9.88
C ARG A 102 -4.82 12.90 -8.89
N ALA A 103 -3.88 13.43 -8.12
CA ALA A 103 -4.13 14.33 -6.98
C ALA A 103 -5.04 13.74 -5.87
N GLY A 104 -5.27 12.43 -5.88
CA GLY A 104 -6.12 11.73 -4.93
C GLY A 104 -5.43 10.57 -4.20
N LYS A 105 -6.28 9.64 -3.78
CA LYS A 105 -5.86 8.42 -3.08
C LYS A 105 -5.41 7.32 -4.05
N GLY A 106 -4.55 6.44 -3.57
CA GLY A 106 -4.18 5.19 -4.22
C GLY A 106 -4.97 4.01 -3.65
N PHE A 107 -5.15 3.00 -4.47
CA PHE A 107 -5.67 1.70 -4.11
C PHE A 107 -4.74 0.63 -4.66
N ALA A 108 -4.46 -0.40 -3.89
CA ALA A 108 -3.62 -1.49 -4.35
C ALA A 108 -4.12 -2.83 -3.85
N GLN A 109 -4.16 -3.82 -4.74
CA GLN A 109 -4.70 -5.14 -4.47
C GLN A 109 -3.74 -6.23 -4.93
N ILE A 110 -3.53 -7.22 -4.05
CA ILE A 110 -2.85 -8.47 -4.40
C ILE A 110 -3.77 -9.25 -5.33
N VAL A 111 -3.22 -9.71 -6.45
CA VAL A 111 -3.94 -10.52 -7.44
C VAL A 111 -3.24 -11.88 -7.60
N PRO A 112 -3.97 -12.93 -7.99
CA PRO A 112 -3.37 -14.25 -8.23
C PRO A 112 -2.34 -14.23 -9.36
N ASN A 113 -2.63 -13.46 -10.40
CA ASN A 113 -1.78 -13.22 -11.57
C ASN A 113 -2.20 -11.91 -12.24
N CYS A 114 -1.39 -11.44 -13.19
CA CYS A 114 -1.67 -10.24 -13.95
C CYS A 114 -2.34 -10.56 -15.30
N SER A 115 -3.26 -11.52 -15.37
CA SER A 115 -4.07 -11.75 -16.57
C SER A 115 -5.02 -10.59 -16.83
N LYS A 116 -5.42 -10.41 -18.09
CA LYS A 116 -6.41 -9.40 -18.48
C LYS A 116 -7.68 -9.47 -17.62
N THR A 117 -8.21 -10.67 -17.41
CA THR A 117 -9.43 -10.90 -16.61
C THR A 117 -9.28 -10.40 -15.17
N GLU A 118 -8.17 -10.75 -14.50
CA GLU A 118 -7.94 -10.33 -13.12
C GLU A 118 -7.74 -8.82 -12.98
N LEU A 119 -6.99 -8.21 -13.91
CA LEU A 119 -6.76 -6.78 -13.89
C LEU A 119 -8.04 -5.99 -14.15
N LEU A 120 -8.79 -6.35 -15.20
CA LEU A 120 -10.07 -5.69 -15.52
C LEU A 120 -11.08 -5.86 -14.38
N ARG A 121 -11.14 -7.02 -13.73
CA ARG A 121 -12.01 -7.23 -12.56
C ARG A 121 -11.74 -6.19 -11.46
N VAL A 122 -10.47 -5.92 -11.16
CA VAL A 122 -10.09 -4.92 -10.16
C VAL A 122 -10.43 -3.51 -10.63
N VAL A 123 -10.14 -3.19 -11.89
CA VAL A 123 -10.46 -1.87 -12.46
C VAL A 123 -11.95 -1.59 -12.39
N HIS A 124 -12.80 -2.52 -12.85
CA HIS A 124 -14.25 -2.36 -12.81
C HIS A 124 -14.81 -2.26 -11.38
N GLY A 125 -14.17 -2.93 -10.42
CA GLY A 125 -14.51 -2.82 -9.00
C GLY A 125 -14.23 -1.43 -8.43
N GLN A 126 -13.12 -0.81 -8.87
CA GLN A 126 -12.57 0.38 -8.24
C GLN A 126 -12.75 1.69 -9.03
N VAL A 127 -13.07 1.63 -10.32
CA VAL A 127 -13.28 2.84 -11.15
C VAL A 127 -14.72 2.88 -11.62
N LYS A 128 -15.41 3.97 -11.35
CA LYS A 128 -16.82 4.18 -11.72
C LYS A 128 -17.01 5.47 -12.52
N GLY A 129 -17.99 5.44 -13.41
CA GLY A 129 -18.33 6.58 -14.25
C GLY A 129 -17.25 6.93 -15.29
N PRO A 130 -17.38 8.06 -15.98
CA PRO A 130 -16.47 8.47 -17.03
C PRO A 130 -15.09 8.82 -16.44
N ALA A 131 -14.10 7.93 -16.66
CA ALA A 131 -12.74 8.14 -16.22
C ALA A 131 -11.76 8.06 -17.40
N THR A 132 -10.64 8.78 -17.29
CA THR A 132 -9.51 8.66 -18.19
C THR A 132 -8.45 7.78 -17.53
N ILE A 133 -8.18 6.62 -18.10
CA ILE A 133 -7.23 5.65 -17.56
C ILE A 133 -5.89 5.80 -18.29
N HIS A 134 -4.82 5.91 -17.54
CA HIS A 134 -3.45 5.88 -18.04
C HIS A 134 -2.77 4.59 -17.58
N THR A 135 -2.21 3.83 -18.54
CA THR A 135 -1.45 2.61 -18.24
C THR A 135 -0.11 2.65 -18.97
N ASP A 136 0.79 1.72 -18.64
CA ASP A 136 1.87 1.37 -19.55
C ASP A 136 1.31 0.74 -20.84
N GLY A 137 2.17 0.50 -21.82
CA GLY A 137 1.79 -0.08 -23.13
C GLY A 137 1.38 -1.55 -23.08
N TRP A 138 1.10 -2.14 -21.92
CA TRP A 138 0.82 -3.57 -21.83
C TRP A 138 -0.54 -3.96 -22.38
N LYS A 139 -0.56 -4.99 -23.27
CA LYS A 139 -1.77 -5.46 -23.98
C LYS A 139 -2.91 -5.96 -23.08
N ALA A 140 -2.65 -6.29 -21.83
CA ALA A 140 -3.70 -6.72 -20.89
C ALA A 140 -4.79 -5.65 -20.67
N TYR A 141 -4.49 -4.37 -20.94
CA TYR A 141 -5.41 -3.25 -20.81
C TYR A 141 -6.20 -2.92 -22.10
N ASP A 142 -6.03 -3.67 -23.18
CA ASP A 142 -6.67 -3.37 -24.48
C ASP A 142 -8.21 -3.42 -24.45
N GLY A 143 -8.81 -3.98 -23.41
CA GLY A 143 -10.26 -4.02 -23.22
C GLY A 143 -10.90 -2.77 -22.65
N LEU A 144 -10.11 -1.85 -22.03
CA LEU A 144 -10.67 -0.71 -21.30
C LEU A 144 -11.48 0.27 -22.13
N VAL A 145 -11.16 0.41 -23.42
CA VAL A 145 -11.91 1.28 -24.35
C VAL A 145 -13.32 0.76 -24.57
N TRP A 146 -13.47 -0.57 -24.68
CA TRP A 146 -14.78 -1.23 -24.88
C TRP A 146 -15.68 -1.11 -23.63
N ASP A 147 -15.05 -0.88 -22.46
CA ASP A 147 -15.75 -0.73 -21.19
C ASP A 147 -16.16 0.74 -20.90
N GLY A 148 -16.03 1.63 -21.90
CA GLY A 148 -16.46 3.03 -21.82
C GLY A 148 -15.47 3.98 -21.17
N PHE A 149 -14.24 3.54 -20.88
CA PHE A 149 -13.18 4.41 -20.36
C PHE A 149 -12.39 5.07 -21.50
N LYS A 150 -11.96 6.33 -21.28
CA LYS A 150 -10.93 6.92 -22.13
C LYS A 150 -9.60 6.33 -21.73
N HIS A 151 -8.93 5.59 -22.60
CA HIS A 151 -7.68 4.92 -22.31
C HIS A 151 -6.51 5.57 -23.04
N HIS A 152 -5.46 5.92 -22.30
CA HIS A 152 -4.19 6.42 -22.82
C HIS A 152 -3.05 5.49 -22.41
N ARG A 153 -2.30 4.98 -23.39
CA ARG A 153 -1.08 4.20 -23.18
C ARG A 153 0.12 5.14 -23.16
N VAL A 154 1.00 4.92 -22.20
CA VAL A 154 2.28 5.64 -22.06
C VAL A 154 3.39 4.67 -22.44
N HIS A 155 4.09 4.94 -23.54
CA HIS A 155 5.20 4.12 -24.02
C HIS A 155 6.52 4.67 -23.51
N HIS A 156 7.16 3.96 -22.56
CA HIS A 156 8.46 4.38 -21.99
C HIS A 156 9.65 4.24 -22.95
N HIS A 157 9.49 3.53 -24.09
CA HIS A 157 10.59 3.21 -25.00
C HIS A 157 10.87 4.25 -26.10
N GLU A 158 10.01 5.23 -26.28
CA GLU A 158 10.12 6.19 -27.38
C GLU A 158 10.62 7.58 -26.96
N ASN A 159 11.43 7.71 -25.90
CA ASN A 159 11.87 8.99 -25.33
C ASN A 159 10.73 10.00 -25.09
N GLU A 160 9.49 9.53 -25.02
CA GLU A 160 8.33 10.33 -24.68
C GLU A 160 8.24 10.45 -23.14
N PHE A 161 9.23 11.13 -22.54
CA PHE A 161 9.07 11.63 -21.18
C PHE A 161 7.93 12.65 -21.18
N ALA A 162 6.72 12.17 -20.86
CA ALA A 162 5.54 12.98 -20.66
C ALA A 162 5.20 13.95 -21.79
N ARG A 163 4.44 13.52 -22.79
CA ARG A 163 3.70 14.47 -23.65
C ARG A 163 2.64 15.18 -22.79
N GLY A 164 3.02 16.26 -22.12
CA GLY A 164 2.14 17.07 -21.28
C GLY A 164 1.55 16.28 -20.10
N LYS A 165 0.20 16.12 -20.06
CA LYS A 165 -0.53 15.45 -18.96
C LYS A 165 -0.60 13.92 -19.05
N ARG A 166 0.01 13.28 -20.06
CA ARG A 166 -0.05 11.82 -20.27
C ARG A 166 1.18 11.15 -19.66
N HIS A 167 1.08 10.70 -18.43
CA HIS A 167 2.14 9.99 -17.71
C HIS A 167 1.53 9.08 -16.63
N ILE A 168 2.33 8.18 -16.07
CA ILE A 168 2.00 7.31 -14.94
C ILE A 168 2.96 7.51 -13.75
N ASN A 169 3.62 8.67 -13.68
CA ASN A 169 4.64 8.96 -12.67
C ASN A 169 4.10 8.87 -11.22
N GLY A 170 2.80 9.10 -11.04
CA GLY A 170 2.17 9.01 -9.73
C GLY A 170 2.18 7.59 -9.19
N ILE A 171 1.73 6.62 -9.98
CA ILE A 171 1.71 5.21 -9.58
C ILE A 171 3.12 4.64 -9.45
N GLU A 172 4.06 5.06 -10.30
CA GLU A 172 5.47 4.69 -10.17
C GLU A 172 6.09 5.21 -8.87
N SER A 173 5.75 6.45 -8.48
CA SER A 173 6.17 7.04 -7.20
C SER A 173 5.58 6.26 -6.01
N PHE A 174 4.33 5.81 -6.11
CA PHE A 174 3.72 4.94 -5.09
C PHE A 174 4.48 3.61 -4.97
N TRP A 175 4.84 2.97 -6.10
CA TRP A 175 5.62 1.73 -6.07
C TRP A 175 7.02 1.93 -5.48
N SER A 176 7.69 3.01 -5.84
CA SER A 176 9.00 3.38 -5.26
C SER A 176 8.90 3.54 -3.75
N PHE A 177 7.91 4.30 -3.27
CA PHE A 177 7.63 4.45 -1.84
C PHE A 177 7.38 3.10 -1.15
N ALA A 178 6.48 2.27 -1.69
CA ALA A 178 6.14 0.97 -1.09
C ALA A 178 7.35 0.03 -1.03
N LYS A 179 8.14 -0.05 -2.10
CA LYS A 179 9.35 -0.90 -2.17
C LYS A 179 10.43 -0.43 -1.20
N THR A 180 10.70 0.88 -1.15
CA THR A 180 11.70 1.47 -0.22
C THR A 180 11.29 1.23 1.23
N ARG A 181 10.01 1.42 1.53
CA ARG A 181 9.47 1.17 2.87
C ARG A 181 9.62 -0.30 3.29
N LEU A 182 9.23 -1.23 2.41
CA LEU A 182 9.32 -2.67 2.69
C LEU A 182 10.76 -3.18 2.79
N ALA A 183 11.70 -2.57 2.08
CA ALA A 183 13.11 -2.93 2.15
C ALA A 183 13.71 -2.76 3.56
N LYS A 184 13.22 -1.79 4.35
CA LYS A 184 13.61 -1.58 5.76
C LYS A 184 13.33 -2.79 6.65
N GLN A 185 12.35 -3.61 6.28
CA GLN A 185 11.95 -4.79 7.06
C GLN A 185 12.88 -5.99 6.84
N ARG A 186 13.85 -5.90 5.91
CA ARG A 186 14.82 -6.96 5.56
C ARG A 186 14.18 -8.32 5.22
N GLY A 187 12.98 -8.28 4.67
CA GLY A 187 12.15 -9.43 4.32
C GLY A 187 10.84 -9.45 5.12
N VAL A 188 9.77 -9.73 4.40
CA VAL A 188 8.42 -9.89 4.97
C VAL A 188 7.92 -11.26 4.55
N ARG A 189 7.48 -12.06 5.50
CA ARG A 189 6.88 -13.37 5.23
C ARG A 189 5.63 -13.21 4.36
N ALA A 190 5.37 -14.17 3.47
CA ALA A 190 4.25 -14.11 2.54
C ALA A 190 2.88 -13.97 3.26
N ASP A 191 2.71 -14.65 4.39
CA ASP A 191 1.49 -14.57 5.21
C ASP A 191 1.28 -13.19 5.89
N LYS A 192 2.34 -12.42 6.08
CA LYS A 192 2.30 -11.06 6.65
C LYS A 192 2.33 -9.97 5.60
N PHE A 193 2.67 -10.32 4.36
CA PHE A 193 2.77 -9.34 3.28
C PHE A 193 1.49 -8.52 3.08
N PRO A 194 0.27 -9.08 3.10
CA PRO A 194 -0.97 -8.31 2.92
C PRO A 194 -1.10 -7.15 3.92
N LEU A 195 -0.77 -7.38 5.21
CA LEU A 195 -0.81 -6.34 6.24
C LEU A 195 0.20 -5.21 5.97
N HIS A 196 1.44 -5.57 5.62
CA HIS A 196 2.48 -4.60 5.31
C HIS A 196 2.20 -3.83 4.02
N HIS A 197 1.62 -4.49 3.03
CA HIS A 197 1.23 -3.88 1.77
C HIS A 197 0.11 -2.85 1.99
N LYS A 198 -0.95 -3.22 2.70
CA LYS A 198 -2.07 -2.33 3.01
C LYS A 198 -1.64 -1.18 3.94
N GLU A 199 -0.68 -1.41 4.85
CA GLU A 199 -0.02 -0.33 5.60
C GLU A 199 0.68 0.67 4.66
N SER A 200 1.32 0.20 3.58
CA SER A 200 1.96 1.10 2.61
C SER A 200 0.95 1.96 1.87
N GLU A 201 -0.18 1.38 1.46
CA GLU A 201 -1.30 2.11 0.84
C GLU A 201 -1.86 3.19 1.78
N TRP A 202 -2.17 2.81 3.03
CA TRP A 202 -2.69 3.75 4.02
C TRP A 202 -1.73 4.91 4.26
N ARG A 203 -0.43 4.62 4.49
CA ARG A 203 0.61 5.64 4.68
C ARG A 203 0.79 6.56 3.47
N TRP A 204 0.63 6.04 2.27
CA TRP A 204 0.66 6.85 1.05
C TRP A 204 -0.53 7.80 0.99
N ASN A 205 -1.72 7.30 1.30
CA ASN A 205 -2.96 8.07 1.24
C ASN A 205 -2.99 9.22 2.26
N ASP A 206 -2.46 8.98 3.45
CA ASP A 206 -2.44 9.95 4.55
C ASP A 206 -1.05 10.60 4.76
N ARG A 207 -0.18 10.56 3.74
CA ARG A 207 1.21 11.05 3.83
C ARG A 207 1.37 12.54 4.14
N ARG A 208 0.30 13.31 3.98
CA ARG A 208 0.25 14.75 4.30
C ARG A 208 -0.23 15.02 5.70
N ASP A 209 -0.74 13.99 6.38
CA ASP A 209 -1.31 14.10 7.71
C ASP A 209 -0.31 13.71 8.79
N ASN A 210 -0.61 14.12 10.03
CA ASN A 210 0.14 13.66 11.18
C ASN A 210 -0.32 12.25 11.58
N LEU A 211 0.36 11.24 11.05
CA LEU A 211 0.02 9.83 11.25
C LEU A 211 0.00 9.42 12.73
N TYR A 212 0.85 10.01 13.57
CA TYR A 212 0.82 9.74 15.01
C TYR A 212 -0.50 10.20 15.64
N SER A 213 -0.93 11.42 15.32
CA SER A 213 -2.17 11.97 15.85
C SER A 213 -3.39 11.20 15.37
N LEU A 214 -3.42 10.81 14.09
CA LEU A 214 -4.50 9.99 13.52
C LEU A 214 -4.60 8.65 14.25
N LEU A 215 -3.50 7.91 14.37
CA LEU A 215 -3.47 6.60 15.03
C LEU A 215 -3.76 6.70 16.53
N LEU A 216 -3.30 7.77 17.19
CA LEU A 216 -3.58 8.00 18.61
C LEU A 216 -5.06 8.24 18.86
N LYS A 217 -5.71 9.06 18.03
CA LYS A 217 -7.15 9.31 18.07
C LYS A 217 -7.92 8.02 17.83
N GLU A 218 -7.55 7.29 16.78
CA GLU A 218 -8.21 6.05 16.40
C GLU A 218 -8.10 4.96 17.49
N THR A 219 -6.90 4.74 18.03
CA THR A 219 -6.70 3.74 19.09
C THR A 219 -7.30 4.14 20.42
N ARG A 220 -7.57 5.43 20.65
CA ARG A 220 -8.33 5.91 21.81
C ARG A 220 -9.82 5.60 21.67
N SER A 221 -10.38 5.84 20.49
CA SER A 221 -11.80 5.56 20.20
C SER A 221 -12.09 4.06 20.13
N TYR A 222 -11.18 3.31 19.57
CA TYR A 222 -11.27 1.84 19.37
C TYR A 222 -10.00 1.16 19.88
N PRO A 223 -9.89 0.92 21.21
CA PRO A 223 -8.69 0.32 21.79
C PRO A 223 -8.32 -1.02 21.15
N LEU A 224 -7.02 -1.24 20.98
CA LEU A 224 -6.47 -2.48 20.43
C LEU A 224 -6.66 -3.65 21.40
N ASN A 225 -6.81 -4.87 20.86
CA ASN A 225 -7.05 -6.10 21.67
C ASN A 225 -5.83 -7.01 21.71
#